data_ae9c6e29634ab2b113fa8a5de7f53c80
#
_entry.id   ae9c6e29634ab2b113fa8a5de7f53c80
#
_cell.length_a   1.000
_cell.length_b   1.000
_cell.length_c   1.000
_cell.angle_alpha   90.00
_cell.angle_beta   90.00
_cell.angle_gamma   90.00
#
_symmetry.space_group_name_H-M   'P 1'
#
loop_
_entity.id
_entity.type
_entity.pdbx_description
1 polymer ?
#
loop_
_entity_poly.entity_id
_entity_poly.type
_entity_poly.pdbx_seq_one_letter_code
_entity_poly.pdbx_strand_id
1 'polypeptide(L)'
;MRPWAIIFAAAAFASFPAAAAVDWSLGHNATREGDIITIDTQGRRNGGAAHAKIDLGGMTGGIRATIRAKGRGIGRPDKSWFGLKFMFHYRDPASGAERWPQADHKGGDFDWNTLELVTDLGPTPVGEVDVTLGLQNVSGRVEFDVSSFNVSSHGLYEFPRRNRSYKVAYPKRVAERKQLRGAMLPHDPTEDDIRTLAEWGGMIGRYQMSRNFQKIDANLDFDEYVKWLDGRLDLLEKVLGWARRYGMMICVDLHVPPGGIRDNSEMRMFSDKACLDLYVACWEKIARRFKGNEDVIYGYDLLNEPHQNRHEVPYSYWDAQRLAAEAIRRIDSGTTIVMEANWSSSAPAYEYMSPLAMPNVIYQVHMYIPSEYTHQGVNGWSPPAKWPDESKGWNKEMIRSKLAPVTAFARRHDAKVFVGEFSAIAWAEGADRYLKDCIDLFDEYGWDWCYHAFNEWRGWNVEYAGDSLKTLKRVGDTPRKSVLIDGLQGRNAK
;
A
#
# COMPACT_ATOMS: atom_id res chain seq x y z
N MET A 1 -11.11 32.78 -40.51
CA MET A 1 -11.57 32.16 -39.25
C MET A 1 -12.37 30.91 -39.59
N ARG A 2 -11.82 29.74 -39.38
CA ARG A 2 -12.53 28.47 -39.51
C ARG A 2 -12.53 27.83 -38.13
N PRO A 3 -13.66 27.32 -37.57
CA PRO A 3 -13.70 26.67 -36.29
C PRO A 3 -13.15 25.22 -36.40
N TRP A 4 -12.25 24.88 -35.54
CA TRP A 4 -11.75 23.50 -35.38
C TRP A 4 -12.80 22.69 -34.62
N ALA A 5 -13.39 21.73 -35.31
CA ALA A 5 -14.24 20.72 -34.67
C ALA A 5 -13.37 19.77 -33.87
N ILE A 6 -13.55 19.74 -32.55
CA ILE A 6 -12.98 18.75 -31.66
C ILE A 6 -13.80 17.49 -31.84
N ILE A 7 -13.20 16.49 -32.49
CA ILE A 7 -13.77 15.15 -32.58
C ILE A 7 -13.49 14.48 -31.21
N PHE A 8 -14.53 14.35 -30.41
CA PHE A 8 -14.54 13.40 -29.30
C PHE A 8 -14.58 11.98 -29.89
N ALA A 9 -13.46 11.28 -29.84
CA ALA A 9 -13.47 9.83 -30.01
C ALA A 9 -14.13 9.24 -28.76
N ALA A 10 -15.40 8.86 -28.89
CA ALA A 10 -16.06 8.01 -27.92
C ALA A 10 -15.35 6.65 -27.96
N ALA A 11 -14.66 6.29 -26.88
CA ALA A 11 -14.18 4.93 -26.70
C ALA A 11 -15.42 4.02 -26.69
N ALA A 12 -15.57 3.23 -27.72
CA ALA A 12 -16.61 2.21 -27.78
C ALA A 12 -16.28 1.19 -26.67
N PHE A 13 -17.09 1.17 -25.63
CA PHE A 13 -17.10 0.08 -24.67
C PHE A 13 -17.53 -1.18 -25.43
N ALA A 14 -16.59 -2.06 -25.75
CA ALA A 14 -16.89 -3.38 -26.21
C ALA A 14 -17.52 -4.16 -25.05
N SER A 15 -18.85 -4.15 -24.97
CA SER A 15 -19.56 -5.14 -24.18
C SER A 15 -19.44 -6.47 -24.93
N PHE A 16 -19.16 -7.54 -24.19
CA PHE A 16 -19.28 -8.90 -24.74
C PHE A 16 -20.63 -9.03 -25.41
N PRO A 17 -20.74 -9.73 -26.57
CA PRO A 17 -22.03 -10.12 -27.08
C PRO A 17 -22.76 -10.88 -25.98
N ALA A 18 -24.05 -10.58 -25.79
CA ALA A 18 -24.92 -11.15 -24.77
C ALA A 18 -24.60 -12.64 -24.57
N ALA A 19 -24.32 -13.02 -23.32
CA ALA A 19 -23.76 -14.26 -22.87
C ALA A 19 -24.05 -15.45 -23.79
N ALA A 20 -23.07 -15.88 -24.58
CA ALA A 20 -23.04 -17.26 -25.03
C ALA A 20 -23.10 -18.09 -23.72
N ALA A 21 -24.05 -19.05 -23.66
CA ALA A 21 -24.32 -19.79 -22.43
C ALA A 21 -23.01 -20.43 -21.98
N VAL A 22 -22.46 -19.91 -20.86
CA VAL A 22 -21.21 -20.44 -20.27
C VAL A 22 -21.51 -21.87 -19.79
N ASP A 23 -20.74 -22.81 -20.29
CA ASP A 23 -20.88 -24.22 -19.91
C ASP A 23 -20.16 -24.48 -18.57
N TRP A 24 -20.96 -24.69 -17.53
CA TRP A 24 -20.47 -24.92 -16.17
C TRP A 24 -20.41 -26.41 -15.86
N SER A 25 -19.22 -26.92 -15.63
CA SER A 25 -18.97 -28.27 -15.11
C SER A 25 -19.10 -28.24 -13.58
N LEU A 26 -19.90 -29.18 -13.05
CA LEU A 26 -20.14 -29.31 -11.62
C LEU A 26 -19.13 -30.25 -10.99
N GLY A 27 -18.36 -29.74 -10.02
CA GLY A 27 -17.43 -30.55 -9.24
C GLY A 27 -18.07 -31.05 -7.94
N HIS A 28 -17.22 -31.36 -6.96
CA HIS A 28 -17.62 -31.88 -5.65
C HIS A 28 -18.53 -30.87 -4.91
N ASN A 29 -19.60 -31.36 -4.26
CA ASN A 29 -20.57 -30.57 -3.50
C ASN A 29 -21.32 -29.50 -4.32
N ALA A 30 -21.32 -29.60 -5.65
CA ALA A 30 -22.00 -28.68 -6.54
C ALA A 30 -23.27 -29.30 -7.11
N THR A 31 -24.33 -28.52 -7.18
CA THR A 31 -25.60 -28.84 -7.86
C THR A 31 -26.06 -27.65 -8.67
N ARG A 32 -26.90 -27.89 -9.70
CA ARG A 32 -27.49 -26.83 -10.52
C ARG A 32 -28.99 -27.01 -10.69
N GLU A 33 -29.73 -25.94 -10.46
CA GLU A 33 -31.17 -25.84 -10.77
C GLU A 33 -31.40 -24.56 -11.58
N GLY A 34 -31.74 -24.70 -12.85
CA GLY A 34 -31.87 -23.56 -13.76
C GLY A 34 -30.57 -22.77 -13.88
N ASP A 35 -30.63 -21.50 -13.51
CA ASP A 35 -29.49 -20.58 -13.52
C ASP A 35 -28.77 -20.49 -12.17
N ILE A 36 -29.18 -21.27 -11.18
CA ILE A 36 -28.55 -21.27 -9.85
C ILE A 36 -27.63 -22.48 -9.70
N ILE A 37 -26.34 -22.21 -9.46
CA ILE A 37 -25.38 -23.20 -9.01
C ILE A 37 -25.25 -23.08 -7.50
N THR A 38 -25.47 -24.18 -6.79
CA THR A 38 -25.32 -24.28 -5.33
C THR A 38 -24.11 -25.11 -4.99
N ILE A 39 -23.24 -24.58 -4.14
CA ILE A 39 -22.16 -25.32 -3.50
C ILE A 39 -22.54 -25.48 -2.02
N ASP A 40 -22.72 -26.73 -1.56
CA ASP A 40 -23.12 -27.03 -0.17
C ASP A 40 -22.18 -28.09 0.44
N THR A 41 -21.38 -27.66 1.37
CA THR A 41 -20.40 -28.51 2.05
C THR A 41 -21.01 -29.37 3.17
N GLN A 42 -22.31 -29.21 3.42
CA GLN A 42 -23.03 -29.91 4.53
C GLN A 42 -22.32 -29.74 5.88
N GLY A 43 -21.81 -28.53 6.14
CA GLY A 43 -21.10 -28.18 7.37
C GLY A 43 -19.65 -28.72 7.47
N ARG A 44 -19.15 -29.39 6.45
CA ARG A 44 -17.77 -29.92 6.44
C ARG A 44 -16.80 -28.93 5.80
N ARG A 45 -15.54 -28.92 6.26
CA ARG A 45 -14.48 -28.07 5.68
C ARG A 45 -13.79 -28.75 4.47
N ASN A 46 -14.55 -29.31 3.58
CA ASN A 46 -14.03 -30.02 2.39
C ASN A 46 -14.17 -29.20 1.09
N GLY A 47 -14.84 -28.05 1.17
CA GLY A 47 -15.06 -27.21 0.01
C GLY A 47 -15.98 -27.81 -1.05
N GLY A 48 -15.98 -27.22 -2.22
CA GLY A 48 -16.74 -27.61 -3.39
C GLY A 48 -16.64 -26.55 -4.48
N ALA A 49 -16.81 -26.91 -5.76
CA ALA A 49 -16.67 -25.95 -6.83
C ALA A 49 -17.47 -26.32 -8.09
N ALA A 50 -17.77 -25.30 -8.88
CA ALA A 50 -18.12 -25.41 -10.30
C ALA A 50 -17.08 -24.67 -11.13
N HIS A 51 -16.82 -25.13 -12.34
CA HIS A 51 -15.79 -24.60 -13.22
C HIS A 51 -16.35 -24.31 -14.61
N ALA A 52 -15.81 -23.31 -15.25
CA ALA A 52 -16.07 -23.02 -16.66
C ALA A 52 -14.81 -22.52 -17.33
N LYS A 53 -14.71 -22.70 -18.64
CA LYS A 53 -13.75 -22.00 -19.48
C LYS A 53 -14.45 -20.92 -20.26
N ILE A 54 -13.87 -19.74 -20.27
CA ILE A 54 -14.38 -18.62 -21.04
C ILE A 54 -13.27 -18.05 -21.93
N ASP A 55 -13.64 -17.69 -23.15
CA ASP A 55 -12.74 -16.97 -24.04
C ASP A 55 -12.94 -15.46 -23.84
N LEU A 56 -11.89 -14.77 -23.41
CA LEU A 56 -11.89 -13.33 -23.26
C LEU A 56 -11.73 -12.57 -24.60
N GLY A 57 -11.66 -13.29 -25.72
CA GLY A 57 -11.55 -12.67 -27.05
C GLY A 57 -10.28 -11.86 -27.24
N GLY A 58 -9.20 -12.21 -26.55
CA GLY A 58 -7.94 -11.46 -26.62
C GLY A 58 -7.96 -10.14 -25.88
N MET A 59 -8.74 -10.02 -24.81
CA MET A 59 -8.75 -8.83 -23.95
C MET A 59 -7.36 -8.53 -23.38
N THR A 60 -7.08 -7.24 -23.21
CA THR A 60 -5.87 -6.68 -22.58
C THR A 60 -6.26 -5.65 -21.55
N GLY A 61 -5.33 -5.33 -20.64
CA GLY A 61 -5.55 -4.31 -19.61
C GLY A 61 -6.56 -4.74 -18.56
N GLY A 62 -7.24 -3.79 -17.97
CA GLY A 62 -8.19 -4.06 -16.90
C GLY A 62 -9.46 -4.75 -17.38
N ILE A 63 -9.90 -5.73 -16.61
CA ILE A 63 -11.21 -6.36 -16.75
C ILE A 63 -11.96 -6.38 -15.44
N ARG A 64 -13.28 -6.34 -15.54
CA ARG A 64 -14.22 -6.51 -14.43
C ARG A 64 -15.11 -7.70 -14.73
N ALA A 65 -15.07 -8.70 -13.85
CA ALA A 65 -16.00 -9.81 -13.87
C ALA A 65 -16.96 -9.70 -12.70
N THR A 66 -18.25 -9.99 -12.90
CA THR A 66 -19.28 -9.91 -11.87
C THR A 66 -20.17 -11.14 -11.89
N ILE A 67 -20.68 -11.52 -10.72
CA ILE A 67 -21.71 -12.56 -10.55
C ILE A 67 -22.51 -12.29 -9.29
N ARG A 68 -23.83 -12.57 -9.30
CA ARG A 68 -24.65 -12.50 -8.09
C ARG A 68 -24.51 -13.79 -7.29
N ALA A 69 -24.36 -13.65 -5.98
CA ALA A 69 -24.25 -14.76 -5.06
C ALA A 69 -24.95 -14.49 -3.75
N LYS A 70 -25.27 -15.58 -3.01
CA LYS A 70 -25.88 -15.59 -1.69
C LYS A 70 -25.20 -16.65 -0.84
N GLY A 71 -24.81 -16.31 0.39
CA GLY A 71 -24.06 -17.19 1.28
C GLY A 71 -24.79 -17.48 2.60
N ARG A 72 -24.61 -18.71 3.13
CA ARG A 72 -25.13 -19.13 4.44
C ARG A 72 -24.07 -19.95 5.16
N GLY A 73 -23.78 -19.58 6.41
CA GLY A 73 -22.86 -20.32 7.29
C GLY A 73 -21.44 -20.49 6.73
N ILE A 74 -20.98 -19.55 5.89
CA ILE A 74 -19.65 -19.65 5.31
C ILE A 74 -18.61 -19.42 6.40
N GLY A 75 -17.83 -20.47 6.69
CA GLY A 75 -16.81 -20.47 7.71
C GLY A 75 -15.68 -19.49 7.40
N ARG A 76 -15.02 -19.01 8.45
CA ARG A 76 -13.83 -18.16 8.31
C ARG A 76 -12.64 -18.98 7.78
N PRO A 77 -11.95 -18.52 6.74
CA PRO A 77 -10.79 -19.22 6.22
C PRO A 77 -9.57 -19.08 7.15
N ASP A 78 -8.72 -20.12 7.17
CA ASP A 78 -7.46 -20.11 7.93
C ASP A 78 -6.34 -19.40 7.17
N LYS A 79 -6.47 -19.30 5.85
CA LYS A 79 -5.51 -18.67 4.95
C LYS A 79 -6.23 -17.67 4.07
N SER A 80 -5.56 -16.57 3.76
CA SER A 80 -6.12 -15.47 2.96
C SER A 80 -6.63 -15.88 1.58
N TRP A 81 -6.07 -16.96 1.02
CA TRP A 81 -6.49 -17.48 -0.28
C TRP A 81 -7.51 -18.62 -0.21
N PHE A 82 -8.01 -19.00 0.97
CA PHE A 82 -9.14 -19.92 1.14
C PHE A 82 -10.47 -19.15 1.26
N GLY A 83 -11.59 -19.87 1.32
CA GLY A 83 -12.91 -19.29 1.50
C GLY A 83 -13.78 -19.31 0.24
N LEU A 84 -14.66 -18.34 0.13
CA LEU A 84 -15.53 -18.16 -1.03
C LEU A 84 -14.68 -17.88 -2.29
N LYS A 85 -15.01 -18.56 -3.38
CA LYS A 85 -14.33 -18.44 -4.67
C LYS A 85 -15.25 -17.87 -5.75
N PHE A 86 -14.86 -16.77 -6.29
CA PHE A 86 -15.12 -16.32 -7.63
C PHE A 86 -13.76 -15.91 -8.17
N MET A 87 -13.12 -16.79 -8.94
CA MET A 87 -11.71 -16.70 -9.27
C MET A 87 -11.48 -17.03 -10.73
N PHE A 88 -10.56 -16.30 -11.36
CA PHE A 88 -10.00 -16.66 -12.65
C PHE A 88 -8.66 -17.35 -12.46
N HIS A 89 -8.34 -18.24 -13.37
CA HIS A 89 -7.02 -18.83 -13.49
C HIS A 89 -6.58 -18.77 -14.95
N TYR A 90 -5.39 -18.23 -15.18
CA TYR A 90 -4.80 -18.18 -16.53
C TYR A 90 -3.28 -18.09 -16.44
N ARG A 91 -2.64 -18.47 -17.53
CA ARG A 91 -1.21 -18.27 -17.69
C ARG A 91 -0.96 -16.93 -18.38
N ASP A 92 -0.24 -16.04 -17.71
CA ASP A 92 0.13 -14.72 -18.25
C ASP A 92 0.98 -14.91 -19.52
N PRO A 93 0.51 -14.46 -20.69
CA PRO A 93 1.21 -14.71 -21.94
C PRO A 93 2.55 -13.98 -22.06
N ALA A 94 2.75 -12.88 -21.32
CA ALA A 94 3.97 -12.10 -21.36
C ALA A 94 5.09 -12.71 -20.49
N SER A 95 4.74 -13.17 -19.29
CA SER A 95 5.71 -13.69 -18.31
C SER A 95 5.73 -15.20 -18.19
N GLY A 96 4.70 -15.90 -18.69
CA GLY A 96 4.50 -17.33 -18.48
C GLY A 96 4.08 -17.71 -17.06
N ALA A 97 3.84 -16.75 -16.19
CA ALA A 97 3.45 -16.97 -14.81
C ALA A 97 1.97 -17.34 -14.68
N GLU A 98 1.66 -18.26 -13.77
CA GLU A 98 0.28 -18.56 -13.42
C GLU A 98 -0.34 -17.42 -12.60
N ARG A 99 -1.59 -17.06 -12.90
CA ARG A 99 -2.35 -15.98 -12.25
C ARG A 99 -3.66 -16.52 -11.71
N TRP A 100 -3.99 -16.12 -10.46
CA TRP A 100 -5.24 -16.51 -9.79
C TRP A 100 -5.96 -15.29 -9.17
N PRO A 101 -6.35 -14.27 -9.98
CA PRO A 101 -7.14 -13.19 -9.44
C PRO A 101 -8.51 -13.70 -8.96
N GLN A 102 -8.97 -13.20 -7.83
CA GLN A 102 -10.24 -13.61 -7.21
C GLN A 102 -10.97 -12.42 -6.60
N ALA A 103 -12.30 -12.54 -6.51
CA ALA A 103 -13.12 -11.60 -5.77
C ALA A 103 -12.80 -11.62 -4.27
N ASP A 104 -13.06 -10.50 -3.60
CA ASP A 104 -12.92 -10.41 -2.16
C ASP A 104 -13.77 -11.47 -1.44
N HIS A 105 -13.18 -12.04 -0.39
CA HIS A 105 -13.86 -13.05 0.42
C HIS A 105 -14.97 -12.43 1.25
N LYS A 106 -16.13 -13.12 1.25
CA LYS A 106 -17.16 -12.92 2.25
C LYS A 106 -17.33 -14.22 3.05
N GLY A 107 -17.14 -14.14 4.36
CA GLY A 107 -17.51 -15.19 5.29
C GLY A 107 -18.89 -14.91 5.88
N GLY A 108 -19.45 -15.88 6.63
CA GLY A 108 -20.75 -15.75 7.30
C GLY A 108 -21.95 -15.82 6.35
N ASP A 109 -22.99 -15.09 6.73
CA ASP A 109 -24.25 -15.00 5.99
C ASP A 109 -24.32 -13.70 5.20
N PHE A 110 -24.75 -13.78 3.96
CA PHE A 110 -25.09 -12.62 3.17
C PHE A 110 -26.22 -12.97 2.19
N ASP A 111 -27.07 -11.99 1.90
CA ASP A 111 -28.14 -12.16 0.91
C ASP A 111 -27.63 -11.84 -0.50
N TRP A 112 -28.47 -12.02 -1.51
CA TRP A 112 -28.11 -11.78 -2.90
C TRP A 112 -27.33 -10.48 -3.08
N ASN A 113 -26.07 -10.63 -3.44
CA ASN A 113 -25.14 -9.52 -3.63
C ASN A 113 -24.29 -9.80 -4.86
N THR A 114 -23.80 -8.77 -5.51
CA THR A 114 -22.86 -8.90 -6.62
C THR A 114 -21.46 -9.09 -6.05
N LEU A 115 -20.83 -10.20 -6.38
CA LEU A 115 -19.39 -10.39 -6.24
C LEU A 115 -18.69 -9.77 -7.44
N GLU A 116 -17.56 -9.17 -7.21
CA GLU A 116 -16.78 -8.47 -8.22
C GLU A 116 -15.33 -8.91 -8.17
N LEU A 117 -14.78 -9.24 -9.33
CA LEU A 117 -13.37 -9.51 -9.56
C LEU A 117 -12.86 -8.46 -10.54
N VAL A 118 -11.90 -7.65 -10.12
CA VAL A 118 -11.19 -6.70 -11.00
C VAL A 118 -9.73 -7.13 -11.06
N THR A 119 -9.19 -7.22 -12.26
CA THR A 119 -7.77 -7.57 -12.46
C THR A 119 -7.21 -6.92 -13.71
N ASP A 120 -5.89 -6.78 -13.74
CA ASP A 120 -5.14 -6.38 -14.94
C ASP A 120 -4.57 -7.60 -15.63
N LEU A 121 -4.98 -7.79 -16.87
CA LEU A 121 -4.44 -8.85 -17.76
C LEU A 121 -3.08 -8.47 -18.35
N GLY A 122 -2.68 -7.19 -18.23
CA GLY A 122 -1.47 -6.67 -18.86
C GLY A 122 -1.68 -6.31 -20.35
N PRO A 123 -0.59 -5.93 -21.04
CA PRO A 123 -0.66 -5.45 -22.42
C PRO A 123 -0.77 -6.57 -23.47
N THR A 124 -0.49 -7.82 -23.09
CA THR A 124 -0.53 -8.97 -24.00
C THR A 124 -1.91 -9.61 -23.99
N PRO A 125 -2.52 -9.85 -25.17
CA PRO A 125 -3.86 -10.43 -25.26
C PRO A 125 -3.99 -11.77 -24.52
N VAL A 126 -5.00 -11.88 -23.66
CA VAL A 126 -5.40 -13.11 -22.97
C VAL A 126 -6.64 -13.68 -23.69
N GLY A 127 -6.55 -14.92 -24.12
CA GLY A 127 -7.66 -15.63 -24.76
C GLY A 127 -8.52 -16.33 -23.72
N GLU A 128 -8.24 -17.60 -23.46
CA GLU A 128 -9.03 -18.44 -22.56
C GLU A 128 -8.58 -18.34 -21.12
N VAL A 129 -9.57 -18.31 -20.19
CA VAL A 129 -9.34 -18.38 -18.74
C VAL A 129 -10.28 -19.41 -18.11
N ASP A 130 -9.79 -20.09 -17.06
CA ASP A 130 -10.61 -20.95 -16.21
C ASP A 130 -11.31 -20.11 -15.13
N VAL A 131 -12.62 -20.29 -14.98
CA VAL A 131 -13.42 -19.64 -13.92
C VAL A 131 -13.79 -20.67 -12.87
N THR A 132 -13.58 -20.33 -11.60
CA THR A 132 -13.98 -21.16 -10.45
C THR A 132 -14.99 -20.42 -9.59
N LEU A 133 -16.14 -21.05 -9.36
CA LEU A 133 -17.13 -20.64 -8.36
C LEU A 133 -17.17 -21.69 -7.25
N GLY A 134 -17.06 -21.29 -5.97
CA GLY A 134 -17.09 -22.32 -4.94
C GLY A 134 -16.72 -21.88 -3.53
N LEU A 135 -16.41 -22.88 -2.72
CA LEU A 135 -15.85 -22.78 -1.38
C LEU A 135 -14.58 -23.60 -1.29
N GLN A 136 -13.50 -23.03 -0.77
CA GLN A 136 -12.21 -23.72 -0.61
C GLN A 136 -11.81 -23.78 0.87
N ASN A 137 -11.69 -25.02 1.40
CA ASN A 137 -11.27 -25.28 2.78
C ASN A 137 -12.09 -24.54 3.88
N VAL A 138 -13.34 -24.26 3.59
CA VAL A 138 -14.32 -23.72 4.53
C VAL A 138 -15.61 -24.51 4.43
N SER A 139 -16.41 -24.49 5.50
CA SER A 139 -17.80 -24.98 5.50
C SER A 139 -18.73 -23.90 5.01
N GLY A 140 -19.94 -24.29 4.62
CA GLY A 140 -21.03 -23.36 4.28
C GLY A 140 -21.79 -23.76 3.02
N ARG A 141 -22.74 -22.92 2.68
CA ARG A 141 -23.52 -23.01 1.45
C ARG A 141 -23.43 -21.68 0.69
N VAL A 142 -23.21 -21.73 -0.60
CA VAL A 142 -23.25 -20.56 -1.47
C VAL A 142 -24.06 -20.88 -2.72
N GLU A 143 -24.87 -19.94 -3.16
CA GLU A 143 -25.65 -19.98 -4.39
C GLU A 143 -25.11 -18.90 -5.34
N PHE A 144 -24.86 -19.26 -6.59
CA PHE A 144 -24.44 -18.35 -7.65
C PHE A 144 -25.49 -18.31 -8.75
N ASP A 145 -25.94 -17.12 -9.12
CA ASP A 145 -26.82 -16.88 -10.26
C ASP A 145 -25.94 -16.71 -11.51
N VAL A 146 -25.74 -17.80 -12.26
CA VAL A 146 -24.86 -17.82 -13.43
C VAL A 146 -25.42 -17.05 -14.62
N SER A 147 -26.71 -16.72 -14.64
CA SER A 147 -27.28 -15.82 -15.65
C SER A 147 -26.80 -14.37 -15.49
N SER A 148 -26.38 -14.02 -14.28
CA SER A 148 -25.82 -12.70 -13.95
C SER A 148 -24.30 -12.58 -14.21
N PHE A 149 -23.65 -13.67 -14.62
CA PHE A 149 -22.21 -13.65 -14.91
C PHE A 149 -21.91 -12.73 -16.08
N ASN A 150 -21.00 -11.81 -15.88
CA ASN A 150 -20.60 -10.86 -16.91
C ASN A 150 -19.10 -10.54 -16.79
N VAL A 151 -18.45 -10.35 -17.94
CA VAL A 151 -17.09 -9.83 -18.03
C VAL A 151 -17.08 -8.64 -18.98
N SER A 152 -16.42 -7.58 -18.59
CA SER A 152 -16.30 -6.37 -19.40
C SER A 152 -14.89 -5.78 -19.29
N SER A 153 -14.47 -5.05 -20.29
CA SER A 153 -13.31 -4.18 -20.18
C SER A 153 -13.55 -3.19 -19.04
N HIS A 154 -12.56 -3.04 -18.21
CA HIS A 154 -12.60 -2.10 -17.10
C HIS A 154 -11.38 -1.19 -17.21
N GLY A 155 -11.60 0.12 -17.25
CA GLY A 155 -10.48 1.06 -17.27
C GLY A 155 -9.64 0.79 -16.02
N LEU A 156 -8.37 0.39 -16.22
CA LEU A 156 -7.41 0.36 -15.13
C LEU A 156 -7.36 1.76 -14.55
N TYR A 157 -7.46 1.84 -13.23
CA TYR A 157 -7.30 3.04 -12.40
C TYR A 157 -6.97 4.33 -13.17
N GLU A 158 -7.85 4.83 -13.99
CA GLU A 158 -7.78 6.23 -14.35
C GLU A 158 -8.31 7.04 -13.18
N PHE A 159 -7.53 7.11 -12.11
CA PHE A 159 -7.71 8.23 -11.19
C PHE A 159 -7.70 9.49 -12.05
N PRO A 160 -8.71 10.34 -11.95
CA PRO A 160 -8.72 11.57 -12.74
C PRO A 160 -7.38 12.23 -12.52
N ARG A 161 -6.56 12.33 -13.58
CA ARG A 161 -5.22 12.94 -13.53
C ARG A 161 -5.44 14.44 -13.34
N ARG A 162 -5.81 14.78 -12.11
CA ARG A 162 -6.02 16.15 -11.65
C ARG A 162 -4.66 16.85 -11.63
N ASN A 163 -4.67 18.15 -11.90
CA ASN A 163 -3.47 18.99 -11.72
C ASN A 163 -2.22 18.57 -12.50
N ARG A 164 -2.35 17.96 -13.67
CA ARG A 164 -1.22 17.45 -14.50
C ARG A 164 -0.13 18.47 -14.80
N SER A 165 -0.47 19.76 -14.82
CA SER A 165 0.45 20.84 -15.09
C SER A 165 0.96 21.55 -13.82
N TYR A 166 0.45 21.16 -12.64
CA TYR A 166 0.82 21.82 -11.40
C TYR A 166 2.29 21.55 -11.05
N LYS A 167 3.00 22.62 -10.69
CA LYS A 167 4.37 22.59 -10.19
C LYS A 167 4.35 22.92 -8.71
N VAL A 168 4.97 22.09 -7.90
CA VAL A 168 4.99 22.28 -6.45
C VAL A 168 6.00 23.37 -6.09
N ALA A 169 5.54 24.41 -5.42
CA ALA A 169 6.40 25.45 -4.88
C ALA A 169 6.76 25.14 -3.42
N TYR A 170 7.99 25.42 -3.03
CA TYR A 170 8.49 25.22 -1.67
C TYR A 170 8.96 26.52 -1.04
N PRO A 171 8.76 26.72 0.28
CA PRO A 171 9.39 27.82 0.99
C PRO A 171 10.92 27.63 0.99
N LYS A 172 11.67 28.72 1.08
CA LYS A 172 13.14 28.70 0.99
C LYS A 172 13.79 27.66 1.91
N ARG A 173 13.32 27.56 3.15
CA ARG A 173 13.81 26.58 4.15
C ARG A 173 13.69 25.10 3.68
N VAL A 174 12.71 24.80 2.82
CA VAL A 174 12.52 23.45 2.25
C VAL A 174 13.21 23.31 0.91
N ALA A 175 13.15 24.37 0.06
CA ALA A 175 13.76 24.37 -1.27
C ALA A 175 15.28 24.18 -1.21
N GLU A 176 15.95 24.91 -0.30
CA GLU A 176 17.42 24.97 -0.17
C GLU A 176 17.96 23.99 0.89
N ARG A 177 17.09 23.23 1.55
CA ARG A 177 17.49 22.25 2.57
C ARG A 177 18.31 21.13 1.94
N LYS A 178 19.44 20.80 2.58
CA LYS A 178 20.23 19.63 2.23
C LYS A 178 19.39 18.35 2.46
N GLN A 179 19.73 17.29 1.75
CA GLN A 179 19.13 15.97 1.94
C GLN A 179 19.19 15.55 3.41
N LEU A 180 18.04 15.12 3.93
CA LEU A 180 17.91 14.58 5.28
C LEU A 180 17.86 13.05 5.24
N ARG A 181 18.54 12.43 6.18
CA ARG A 181 18.67 10.97 6.32
C ARG A 181 18.32 10.57 7.73
N GLY A 182 17.59 9.48 7.91
CA GLY A 182 17.16 9.07 9.24
C GLY A 182 16.56 7.69 9.31
N ALA A 183 15.70 7.49 10.29
CA ALA A 183 15.01 6.22 10.50
C ALA A 183 13.62 6.42 11.11
N MET A 184 12.77 5.39 10.93
CA MET A 184 11.52 5.27 11.67
C MET A 184 11.83 4.98 13.14
N LEU A 185 11.19 5.74 14.02
CA LEU A 185 11.35 5.64 15.46
C LEU A 185 10.52 4.47 16.04
N PRO A 186 10.88 3.93 17.22
CA PRO A 186 10.02 2.99 17.92
C PRO A 186 8.67 3.61 18.27
N HIS A 187 7.67 2.76 18.54
CA HIS A 187 6.32 3.24 18.91
C HIS A 187 6.32 4.19 20.11
N ASP A 188 7.12 3.92 21.10
CA ASP A 188 7.29 4.73 22.31
C ASP A 188 8.74 5.21 22.42
N PRO A 189 9.16 6.19 21.60
CA PRO A 189 10.54 6.64 21.59
C PRO A 189 10.90 7.34 22.90
N THR A 190 12.12 7.11 23.34
CA THR A 190 12.74 7.76 24.48
C THR A 190 13.73 8.83 24.04
N GLU A 191 14.17 9.68 24.96
CA GLU A 191 15.25 10.64 24.68
C GLU A 191 16.53 9.94 24.23
N ASP A 192 16.81 8.76 24.79
CA ASP A 192 17.98 7.95 24.44
C ASP A 192 17.93 7.43 23.00
N ASP A 193 16.75 7.08 22.50
CA ASP A 193 16.57 6.70 21.11
C ASP A 193 16.88 7.86 20.16
N ILE A 194 16.37 9.05 20.45
CA ILE A 194 16.62 10.25 19.63
C ILE A 194 18.10 10.63 19.67
N ARG A 195 18.73 10.62 20.86
CA ARG A 195 20.16 10.88 21.03
C ARG A 195 21.00 9.88 20.24
N THR A 196 20.71 8.58 20.38
CA THR A 196 21.47 7.52 19.71
C THR A 196 21.36 7.61 18.20
N LEU A 197 20.16 7.88 17.67
CA LEU A 197 19.97 8.05 16.22
C LEU A 197 20.74 9.28 15.71
N ALA A 198 20.73 10.39 16.46
CA ALA A 198 21.52 11.57 16.12
C ALA A 198 23.04 11.30 16.17
N GLU A 199 23.52 10.54 17.16
CA GLU A 199 24.93 10.10 17.26
C GLU A 199 25.35 9.23 16.06
N TRP A 200 24.43 8.44 15.48
CA TRP A 200 24.66 7.69 14.24
C TRP A 200 24.71 8.59 12.99
N GLY A 201 24.30 9.86 13.12
CA GLY A 201 24.24 10.82 12.03
C GLY A 201 22.81 11.06 11.48
N GLY A 202 21.81 10.53 12.15
CA GLY A 202 20.41 10.75 11.77
C GLY A 202 19.98 12.20 11.95
N MET A 203 19.31 12.74 10.94
CA MET A 203 18.81 14.12 10.92
C MET A 203 17.27 14.18 10.91
N ILE A 204 16.60 13.06 10.64
CA ILE A 204 15.15 12.96 10.64
C ILE A 204 14.70 11.67 11.34
N GLY A 205 13.68 11.77 12.19
CA GLY A 205 12.97 10.62 12.76
C GLY A 205 11.52 10.59 12.26
N ARG A 206 11.04 9.46 11.75
CA ARG A 206 9.62 9.29 11.43
C ARG A 206 8.90 8.77 12.68
N TYR A 207 8.06 9.62 13.28
CA TYR A 207 7.29 9.32 14.48
C TYR A 207 5.94 8.76 14.11
N GLN A 208 5.78 7.46 14.24
CA GLN A 208 4.58 6.73 13.87
C GLN A 208 3.52 6.73 14.99
N MET A 209 2.32 7.16 14.69
CA MET A 209 1.15 7.01 15.56
C MET A 209 0.34 5.80 15.10
N SER A 210 0.77 4.61 15.55
CA SER A 210 0.20 3.32 15.16
C SER A 210 -0.62 2.72 16.29
N ARG A 211 -1.86 2.31 16.02
CA ARG A 211 -2.77 1.66 16.97
C ARG A 211 -3.45 0.47 16.31
N ASN A 212 -3.23 -0.72 16.86
CA ASN A 212 -3.93 -1.95 16.42
C ASN A 212 -3.81 -2.24 14.90
N PHE A 213 -2.65 -2.00 14.30
CA PHE A 213 -2.42 -2.07 12.86
C PHE A 213 -2.93 -3.36 12.20
N GLN A 214 -2.73 -4.52 12.83
CA GLN A 214 -3.10 -5.82 12.24
C GLN A 214 -4.50 -6.31 12.64
N LYS A 215 -5.29 -5.51 13.33
CA LYS A 215 -6.64 -5.91 13.76
C LYS A 215 -7.69 -5.33 12.84
N ILE A 216 -8.42 -6.21 12.15
CA ILE A 216 -9.63 -5.84 11.41
C ILE A 216 -10.63 -5.23 12.40
N ASP A 217 -11.38 -4.23 11.93
CA ASP A 217 -12.32 -3.45 12.75
C ASP A 217 -11.67 -2.70 13.93
N ALA A 218 -10.33 -2.63 13.95
CA ALA A 218 -9.63 -1.81 14.91
C ALA A 218 -10.03 -0.33 14.76
N ASN A 219 -9.95 0.39 15.88
CA ASN A 219 -10.15 1.84 15.88
C ASN A 219 -11.57 2.30 15.47
N LEU A 220 -12.59 1.44 15.66
CA LEU A 220 -14.02 1.80 15.50
C LEU A 220 -14.60 2.52 16.71
N ASP A 221 -14.02 2.35 17.89
CA ASP A 221 -14.35 3.16 19.06
C ASP A 221 -13.65 4.52 18.93
N PHE A 222 -14.39 5.52 18.50
CA PHE A 222 -13.86 6.84 18.19
C PHE A 222 -13.42 7.62 19.43
N ASP A 223 -14.09 7.45 20.55
CA ASP A 223 -13.72 8.11 21.80
C ASP A 223 -12.41 7.55 22.33
N GLU A 224 -12.24 6.24 22.33
CA GLU A 224 -10.99 5.60 22.70
C GLU A 224 -9.87 5.91 21.69
N TYR A 225 -10.19 6.08 20.41
CA TYR A 225 -9.20 6.49 19.41
C TYR A 225 -8.69 7.91 19.68
N VAL A 226 -9.58 8.86 19.95
CA VAL A 226 -9.21 10.26 20.25
C VAL A 226 -8.41 10.36 21.53
N LYS A 227 -8.80 9.63 22.58
CA LYS A 227 -8.07 9.56 23.84
C LYS A 227 -6.65 9.00 23.67
N TRP A 228 -6.52 7.93 22.88
CA TRP A 228 -5.22 7.38 22.51
C TRP A 228 -4.38 8.40 21.74
N LEU A 229 -4.97 9.09 20.76
CA LEU A 229 -4.28 10.13 19.98
C LEU A 229 -3.76 11.24 20.91
N ASP A 230 -4.54 11.70 21.87
CA ASP A 230 -4.11 12.72 22.83
C ASP A 230 -2.83 12.29 23.57
N GLY A 231 -2.77 11.04 24.03
CA GLY A 231 -1.55 10.50 24.64
C GLY A 231 -0.35 10.44 23.68
N ARG A 232 -0.59 10.17 22.37
CA ARG A 232 0.47 10.22 21.35
C ARG A 232 0.97 11.64 21.11
N LEU A 233 0.07 12.63 21.14
CA LEU A 233 0.43 14.03 20.96
C LEU A 233 1.21 14.57 22.19
N ASP A 234 0.90 14.10 23.41
CA ASP A 234 1.68 14.41 24.61
C ASP A 234 3.11 13.86 24.53
N LEU A 235 3.27 12.66 23.99
CA LEU A 235 4.60 12.09 23.74
C LEU A 235 5.32 12.83 22.61
N LEU A 236 4.62 13.18 21.53
CA LEU A 236 5.20 13.94 20.42
C LEU A 236 5.79 15.27 20.89
N GLU A 237 5.15 15.98 21.82
CA GLU A 237 5.68 17.22 22.37
C GLU A 237 7.04 17.01 23.04
N LYS A 238 7.21 15.91 23.79
CA LYS A 238 8.51 15.53 24.36
C LYS A 238 9.53 15.19 23.28
N VAL A 239 9.12 14.40 22.27
CA VAL A 239 9.97 14.00 21.14
C VAL A 239 10.47 15.24 20.38
N LEU A 240 9.62 16.23 20.13
CA LEU A 240 10.03 17.49 19.50
C LEU A 240 11.05 18.26 20.35
N GLY A 241 10.87 18.26 21.67
CA GLY A 241 11.85 18.84 22.60
C GLY A 241 13.22 18.15 22.53
N TRP A 242 13.24 16.83 22.51
CA TRP A 242 14.47 16.05 22.35
C TRP A 242 15.08 16.24 20.96
N ALA A 243 14.27 16.21 19.90
CA ALA A 243 14.73 16.42 18.53
C ALA A 243 15.44 17.79 18.35
N ARG A 244 14.89 18.88 18.94
CA ARG A 244 15.57 20.18 18.95
C ARG A 244 16.91 20.13 19.65
N ARG A 245 17.00 19.45 20.78
CA ARG A 245 18.24 19.30 21.56
C ARG A 245 19.34 18.62 20.77
N TYR A 246 18.98 17.61 19.97
CA TYR A 246 19.95 16.82 19.20
C TYR A 246 20.02 17.21 17.70
N GLY A 247 19.38 18.30 17.29
CA GLY A 247 19.46 18.83 15.93
C GLY A 247 18.75 17.99 14.88
N MET A 248 17.72 17.24 15.28
CA MET A 248 16.91 16.40 14.39
C MET A 248 15.59 17.07 14.03
N MET A 249 14.97 16.62 12.93
CA MET A 249 13.59 16.92 12.57
C MET A 249 12.71 15.68 12.75
N ILE A 250 11.40 15.89 12.93
CA ILE A 250 10.42 14.81 13.12
C ILE A 250 9.36 14.85 12.01
N CYS A 251 9.24 13.75 11.26
CA CYS A 251 8.11 13.47 10.39
C CYS A 251 6.98 12.90 11.26
N VAL A 252 5.85 13.59 11.32
CA VAL A 252 4.71 13.22 12.15
C VAL A 252 3.75 12.37 11.32
N ASP A 253 3.70 11.09 11.59
CA ASP A 253 2.98 10.09 10.80
C ASP A 253 1.73 9.59 11.53
N LEU A 254 0.54 9.81 10.93
CA LEU A 254 -0.69 9.17 11.37
C LEU A 254 -0.80 7.78 10.72
N HIS A 255 -0.06 6.83 11.30
CA HIS A 255 0.20 5.52 10.72
C HIS A 255 -1.06 4.66 10.55
N VAL A 256 -1.99 4.71 11.51
CA VAL A 256 -3.26 3.98 11.44
C VAL A 256 -4.41 4.95 11.65
N PRO A 257 -5.23 5.19 10.62
CA PRO A 257 -6.34 6.14 10.71
C PRO A 257 -7.52 5.60 11.55
N PRO A 258 -8.46 6.47 11.95
CA PRO A 258 -9.73 6.03 12.56
C PRO A 258 -10.45 5.00 11.69
N GLY A 259 -11.05 3.99 12.33
CA GLY A 259 -11.74 2.89 11.65
C GLY A 259 -10.81 1.77 11.19
N GLY A 260 -9.50 2.01 11.09
CA GLY A 260 -8.52 1.00 10.68
C GLY A 260 -8.73 0.47 9.27
N ILE A 261 -8.41 -0.81 9.09
CA ILE A 261 -8.51 -1.51 7.80
C ILE A 261 -9.67 -2.52 7.80
N ARG A 262 -10.15 -2.86 6.61
CA ARG A 262 -11.10 -3.95 6.37
C ARG A 262 -10.37 -5.27 6.13
N ASP A 263 -11.13 -6.35 6.05
CA ASP A 263 -10.62 -7.70 5.74
C ASP A 263 -9.94 -7.83 4.36
N ASN A 264 -10.27 -6.93 3.42
CA ASN A 264 -9.60 -6.80 2.12
C ASN A 264 -8.38 -5.87 2.14
N SER A 265 -7.87 -5.51 3.30
CA SER A 265 -6.78 -4.55 3.54
C SER A 265 -7.08 -3.10 3.15
N GLU A 266 -8.27 -2.79 2.65
CA GLU A 266 -8.66 -1.43 2.30
C GLU A 266 -8.98 -0.61 3.55
N MET A 267 -8.57 0.65 3.57
CA MET A 267 -8.88 1.54 4.70
C MET A 267 -10.37 1.85 4.76
N ARG A 268 -10.97 1.70 5.95
CA ARG A 268 -12.41 1.87 6.16
C ARG A 268 -12.90 3.26 5.78
N MET A 269 -12.11 4.30 6.03
CA MET A 269 -12.48 5.69 5.74
C MET A 269 -12.71 5.98 4.24
N PHE A 270 -12.29 5.12 3.33
CA PHE A 270 -12.57 5.30 1.89
C PHE A 270 -14.04 5.02 1.53
N SER A 271 -14.78 4.36 2.42
CA SER A 271 -16.21 4.07 2.24
C SER A 271 -17.08 4.43 3.44
N ASP A 272 -16.50 4.86 4.54
CA ASP A 272 -17.19 5.26 5.76
C ASP A 272 -16.89 6.72 6.08
N LYS A 273 -17.91 7.56 5.92
CA LYS A 273 -17.78 9.01 6.11
C LYS A 273 -17.41 9.39 7.54
N ALA A 274 -17.93 8.66 8.54
CA ALA A 274 -17.63 8.98 9.93
C ALA A 274 -16.15 8.75 10.25
N CYS A 275 -15.56 7.68 9.70
CA CYS A 275 -14.12 7.45 9.81
C CYS A 275 -13.30 8.54 9.10
N LEU A 276 -13.74 8.97 7.91
CA LEU A 276 -13.08 10.07 7.18
C LEU A 276 -13.18 11.40 7.91
N ASP A 277 -14.36 11.73 8.43
CA ASP A 277 -14.57 12.98 9.16
C ASP A 277 -13.69 13.04 10.41
N LEU A 278 -13.61 11.93 11.15
CA LEU A 278 -12.72 11.83 12.31
C LEU A 278 -11.23 11.91 11.90
N TYR A 279 -10.84 11.28 10.79
CA TYR A 279 -9.48 11.40 10.28
C TYR A 279 -9.09 12.84 9.99
N VAL A 280 -9.97 13.61 9.35
CA VAL A 280 -9.75 15.05 9.08
C VAL A 280 -9.69 15.84 10.40
N ALA A 281 -10.59 15.55 11.34
CA ALA A 281 -10.58 16.20 12.67
C ALA A 281 -9.31 15.90 13.48
N CYS A 282 -8.75 14.70 13.36
CA CYS A 282 -7.46 14.35 13.97
C CYS A 282 -6.34 15.25 13.42
N TRP A 283 -6.28 15.46 12.09
CA TRP A 283 -5.29 16.35 11.48
C TRP A 283 -5.50 17.82 11.86
N GLU A 284 -6.74 18.27 11.98
CA GLU A 284 -7.01 19.61 12.52
C GLU A 284 -6.50 19.77 13.97
N LYS A 285 -6.70 18.75 14.80
CA LYS A 285 -6.21 18.73 16.19
C LYS A 285 -4.68 18.78 16.22
N ILE A 286 -4.00 17.97 15.44
CA ILE A 286 -2.53 17.95 15.32
C ILE A 286 -2.03 19.33 14.86
N ALA A 287 -2.60 19.88 13.80
CA ALA A 287 -2.19 21.17 13.27
C ALA A 287 -2.40 22.30 14.27
N ARG A 288 -3.51 22.34 15.02
CA ARG A 288 -3.75 23.35 16.06
C ARG A 288 -2.71 23.28 17.18
N ARG A 289 -2.32 22.07 17.59
CA ARG A 289 -1.38 21.86 18.69
C ARG A 289 0.07 22.19 18.30
N PHE A 290 0.45 21.90 17.05
CA PHE A 290 1.86 21.92 16.65
C PHE A 290 2.22 22.98 15.61
N LYS A 291 1.30 23.84 15.15
CA LYS A 291 1.64 24.95 14.26
C LYS A 291 2.75 25.81 14.85
N GLY A 292 3.63 26.31 14.00
CA GLY A 292 4.77 27.13 14.42
C GLY A 292 5.98 26.34 14.90
N ASN A 293 6.03 25.01 14.65
CA ASN A 293 7.17 24.14 14.95
C ASN A 293 7.89 23.69 13.67
N GLU A 294 7.88 24.50 12.60
CA GLU A 294 8.50 24.18 11.31
C GLU A 294 10.03 24.10 11.40
N ASP A 295 10.62 24.51 12.51
CA ASP A 295 12.04 24.36 12.82
C ASP A 295 12.43 22.91 13.15
N VAL A 296 11.49 22.14 13.70
CA VAL A 296 11.70 20.76 14.15
C VAL A 296 10.76 19.75 13.51
N ILE A 297 9.59 20.17 13.01
CA ILE A 297 8.70 19.27 12.25
C ILE A 297 9.14 19.26 10.79
N TYR A 298 9.54 18.08 10.32
CA TYR A 298 9.84 17.82 8.92
C TYR A 298 8.59 18.00 8.04
N GLY A 299 7.49 17.40 8.46
CA GLY A 299 6.19 17.46 7.81
C GLY A 299 5.14 16.61 8.52
N TYR A 300 3.89 16.86 8.19
CA TYR A 300 2.74 16.06 8.56
C TYR A 300 2.52 14.98 7.48
N ASP A 301 2.83 13.76 7.83
CA ASP A 301 2.69 12.57 6.99
C ASP A 301 1.26 12.04 7.14
N LEU A 302 0.45 12.34 6.13
CA LEU A 302 -1.01 12.33 6.27
C LEU A 302 -1.58 10.94 6.52
N LEU A 303 -1.05 9.92 5.85
CA LEU A 303 -1.65 8.60 5.83
C LEU A 303 -0.64 7.55 5.41
N ASN A 304 -0.20 6.72 6.35
CA ASN A 304 0.71 5.62 6.04
C ASN A 304 0.07 4.59 5.13
N GLU A 305 0.78 4.23 4.08
CA GLU A 305 0.48 3.11 3.18
C GLU A 305 -0.99 3.03 2.74
N PRO A 306 -1.54 4.09 2.13
CA PRO A 306 -2.91 4.03 1.61
C PRO A 306 -3.09 2.77 0.74
N HIS A 307 -4.13 1.99 1.04
CA HIS A 307 -4.44 0.80 0.26
C HIS A 307 -5.89 0.83 -0.17
N GLN A 308 -6.11 1.31 -1.39
CA GLN A 308 -7.40 1.34 -2.06
C GLN A 308 -7.40 0.31 -3.17
N ASN A 309 -8.20 -0.75 -3.00
CA ASN A 309 -8.31 -1.85 -3.96
C ASN A 309 -9.40 -1.62 -5.00
N ARG A 310 -10.49 -0.95 -4.58
CA ARG A 310 -11.64 -0.70 -5.45
C ARG A 310 -11.50 0.63 -6.17
N HIS A 311 -11.86 0.67 -7.45
CA HIS A 311 -11.91 1.92 -8.23
C HIS A 311 -12.98 2.87 -7.72
N GLU A 312 -14.16 2.32 -7.47
CA GLU A 312 -15.34 3.07 -7.05
C GLU A 312 -15.45 3.03 -5.53
N VAL A 313 -14.77 3.94 -4.89
CA VAL A 313 -14.98 4.24 -3.47
C VAL A 313 -15.52 5.67 -3.34
N PRO A 314 -16.40 5.93 -2.36
CA PRO A 314 -16.91 7.29 -2.12
C PRO A 314 -15.83 8.33 -1.89
N TYR A 315 -14.73 7.92 -1.26
CA TYR A 315 -13.61 8.79 -0.90
C TYR A 315 -12.30 8.09 -1.25
N SER A 316 -11.66 8.53 -2.35
CA SER A 316 -10.39 7.93 -2.75
C SER A 316 -9.27 8.24 -1.74
N TYR A 317 -8.20 7.44 -1.76
CA TYR A 317 -6.99 7.71 -0.96
C TYR A 317 -6.45 9.12 -1.21
N TRP A 318 -6.58 9.61 -2.44
CA TRP A 318 -6.15 10.94 -2.82
C TRP A 318 -7.07 12.03 -2.24
N ASP A 319 -8.40 11.82 -2.30
CA ASP A 319 -9.37 12.76 -1.74
C ASP A 319 -9.30 12.83 -0.21
N ALA A 320 -9.08 11.69 0.46
CA ALA A 320 -8.91 11.67 1.92
C ALA A 320 -7.70 12.52 2.34
N GLN A 321 -6.55 12.32 1.70
CA GLN A 321 -5.35 13.11 1.99
C GLN A 321 -5.52 14.58 1.58
N ARG A 322 -6.20 14.87 0.48
CA ARG A 322 -6.52 16.25 0.08
C ARG A 322 -7.38 16.97 1.12
N LEU A 323 -8.43 16.31 1.63
CA LEU A 323 -9.30 16.88 2.65
C LEU A 323 -8.54 17.21 3.94
N ALA A 324 -7.67 16.29 4.39
CA ALA A 324 -6.81 16.52 5.54
C ALA A 324 -5.82 17.66 5.28
N ALA A 325 -5.17 17.69 4.12
CA ALA A 325 -4.24 18.75 3.74
C ALA A 325 -4.92 20.13 3.70
N GLU A 326 -6.11 20.24 3.12
CA GLU A 326 -6.89 21.47 3.11
C GLU A 326 -7.31 21.92 4.53
N ALA A 327 -7.67 20.96 5.40
CA ALA A 327 -8.00 21.25 6.79
C ALA A 327 -6.77 21.77 7.56
N ILE A 328 -5.62 21.13 7.40
CA ILE A 328 -4.35 21.61 7.97
C ILE A 328 -4.03 23.01 7.48
N ARG A 329 -4.11 23.26 6.17
CA ARG A 329 -3.73 24.58 5.60
C ARG A 329 -4.58 25.74 6.12
N ARG A 330 -5.83 25.51 6.52
CA ARG A 330 -6.66 26.53 7.19
C ARG A 330 -6.14 26.93 8.58
N ILE A 331 -5.35 26.07 9.21
CA ILE A 331 -4.85 26.23 10.59
C ILE A 331 -3.36 26.58 10.58
N ASP A 332 -2.60 25.83 9.82
CA ASP A 332 -1.15 25.85 9.70
C ASP A 332 -0.76 25.92 8.22
N SER A 333 -0.40 27.12 7.78
CA SER A 333 0.04 27.35 6.40
C SER A 333 1.51 27.05 6.18
N GLY A 334 2.30 26.90 7.26
CA GLY A 334 3.76 26.83 7.24
C GLY A 334 4.32 25.41 7.16
N THR A 335 3.79 24.49 7.95
CA THR A 335 4.34 23.14 8.05
C THR A 335 4.21 22.38 6.72
N THR A 336 5.24 21.63 6.35
CA THR A 336 5.24 20.79 5.16
C THR A 336 4.20 19.67 5.32
N ILE A 337 3.53 19.34 4.22
CA ILE A 337 2.66 18.15 4.14
C ILE A 337 3.44 17.06 3.43
N VAL A 338 3.33 15.83 3.91
CA VAL A 338 3.83 14.63 3.25
C VAL A 338 2.62 13.81 2.80
N MET A 339 2.58 13.48 1.52
CA MET A 339 1.50 12.73 0.88
C MET A 339 2.01 11.43 0.32
N GLU A 340 1.32 10.33 0.61
CA GLU A 340 1.66 9.01 0.12
C GLU A 340 0.86 8.57 -1.10
N ALA A 341 1.49 7.78 -1.95
CA ALA A 341 0.84 7.14 -3.08
C ALA A 341 0.00 5.94 -2.64
N ASN A 342 -0.90 5.44 -3.50
CA ASN A 342 -1.67 4.22 -3.26
C ASN A 342 -0.77 2.96 -3.21
N TRP A 343 -1.40 1.82 -2.91
CA TRP A 343 -0.77 0.49 -2.87
C TRP A 343 0.46 0.46 -1.98
N SER A 344 0.26 0.84 -0.72
CA SER A 344 1.33 0.91 0.29
C SER A 344 2.48 1.81 -0.13
N SER A 345 2.15 3.01 -0.60
CA SER A 345 3.11 4.01 -1.05
C SER A 345 4.10 3.51 -2.12
N SER A 346 3.64 2.59 -2.97
CA SER A 346 4.51 1.90 -3.92
C SER A 346 4.89 2.78 -5.12
N ALA A 347 6.08 2.54 -5.67
CA ALA A 347 6.57 3.27 -6.83
C ALA A 347 5.67 3.18 -8.08
N PRO A 348 5.06 2.02 -8.44
CA PRO A 348 4.13 1.94 -9.56
C PRO A 348 2.89 2.85 -9.43
N ALA A 349 2.42 3.12 -8.21
CA ALA A 349 1.26 3.98 -8.00
C ALA A 349 1.48 5.43 -8.47
N TYR A 350 2.72 5.85 -8.64
CA TYR A 350 3.07 7.19 -9.14
C TYR A 350 2.70 7.42 -10.61
N GLU A 351 2.47 6.37 -11.39
CA GLU A 351 1.94 6.49 -12.75
C GLU A 351 0.52 7.10 -12.76
N TYR A 352 -0.23 6.86 -11.70
CA TYR A 352 -1.62 7.29 -11.52
C TYR A 352 -1.76 8.47 -10.56
N MET A 353 -0.71 8.84 -9.86
CA MET A 353 -0.75 9.91 -8.86
C MET A 353 -0.81 11.30 -9.51
N SER A 354 -1.59 12.17 -8.93
CA SER A 354 -1.62 13.60 -9.23
C SER A 354 -1.15 14.41 -8.03
N PRO A 355 -0.40 15.49 -8.22
CA PRO A 355 -0.02 16.36 -7.10
C PRO A 355 -1.24 17.06 -6.51
N LEU A 356 -1.18 17.40 -5.23
CA LEU A 356 -2.10 18.37 -4.64
C LEU A 356 -1.81 19.75 -5.23
N ALA A 357 -2.86 20.49 -5.59
CA ALA A 357 -2.70 21.86 -6.11
C ALA A 357 -2.45 22.86 -4.96
N MET A 358 -1.42 22.60 -4.15
CA MET A 358 -1.00 23.46 -3.05
C MET A 358 0.53 23.42 -2.88
N PRO A 359 1.14 24.49 -2.35
CA PRO A 359 2.58 24.55 -2.13
C PRO A 359 3.00 23.69 -0.92
N ASN A 360 4.30 23.42 -0.84
CA ASN A 360 4.95 22.81 0.30
C ASN A 360 4.42 21.39 0.63
N VAL A 361 4.27 20.57 -0.42
CA VAL A 361 3.91 19.13 -0.33
C VAL A 361 5.08 18.29 -0.82
N ILE A 362 5.56 17.40 0.02
CA ILE A 362 6.55 16.36 -0.30
C ILE A 362 5.78 15.06 -0.57
N TYR A 363 6.28 14.24 -1.50
CA TYR A 363 5.62 13.00 -1.89
C TYR A 363 6.44 11.80 -1.43
N GLN A 364 5.78 10.88 -0.73
CA GLN A 364 6.44 9.75 -0.08
C GLN A 364 6.28 8.46 -0.87
N VAL A 365 7.36 7.69 -0.93
CA VAL A 365 7.40 6.34 -1.48
C VAL A 365 8.03 5.37 -0.48
N HIS A 366 7.53 4.14 -0.42
CA HIS A 366 8.13 3.04 0.33
C HIS A 366 8.89 2.10 -0.61
N MET A 367 10.04 1.60 -0.18
CA MET A 367 10.93 0.83 -1.02
C MET A 367 11.27 -0.54 -0.41
N TYR A 368 10.52 -1.54 -0.80
CA TYR A 368 10.70 -2.93 -0.40
C TYR A 368 10.79 -3.90 -1.59
N ILE A 369 11.13 -3.39 -2.77
CA ILE A 369 11.19 -4.19 -4.00
C ILE A 369 12.55 -4.85 -4.14
N PRO A 370 12.59 -6.19 -4.36
CA PRO A 370 11.47 -7.11 -4.45
C PRO A 370 10.99 -7.59 -3.06
N SER A 371 9.68 -7.59 -2.82
CA SER A 371 9.13 -7.94 -1.51
C SER A 371 9.44 -9.38 -1.09
N GLU A 372 9.53 -10.31 -2.04
CA GLU A 372 9.93 -11.69 -1.78
C GLU A 372 11.36 -11.82 -1.24
N TYR A 373 12.23 -10.84 -1.49
CA TYR A 373 13.54 -10.75 -0.89
C TYR A 373 13.49 -10.04 0.47
N THR A 374 12.94 -8.82 0.48
CA THR A 374 12.96 -7.97 1.67
C THR A 374 12.16 -8.54 2.83
N HIS A 375 11.07 -9.29 2.55
CA HIS A 375 10.16 -9.88 3.54
C HIS A 375 10.27 -11.41 3.61
N GLN A 376 11.34 -12.03 3.09
CA GLN A 376 11.47 -13.48 3.11
C GLN A 376 11.35 -14.06 4.52
N GLY A 377 10.53 -15.11 4.67
CA GLY A 377 10.26 -15.76 5.96
C GLY A 377 9.18 -15.08 6.79
N VAL A 378 8.59 -13.95 6.30
CA VAL A 378 7.42 -13.29 6.89
C VAL A 378 6.39 -13.00 5.80
N ASN A 379 5.17 -12.71 6.18
CA ASN A 379 4.07 -12.33 5.27
C ASN A 379 3.84 -13.32 4.10
N GLY A 380 4.10 -14.60 4.32
CA GLY A 380 3.90 -15.66 3.32
C GLY A 380 5.03 -15.84 2.31
N TRP A 381 6.06 -15.01 2.32
CA TRP A 381 7.22 -15.15 1.45
C TRP A 381 8.18 -16.24 1.94
N SER A 382 8.58 -17.14 1.05
CA SER A 382 9.46 -18.26 1.38
C SER A 382 10.94 -17.89 1.24
N PRO A 383 11.80 -18.20 2.25
CA PRO A 383 13.24 -18.14 2.08
C PRO A 383 13.76 -19.40 1.36
N PRO A 384 15.04 -19.44 0.89
CA PRO A 384 15.99 -18.32 0.89
C PRO A 384 15.91 -17.50 -0.40
N ALA A 385 16.17 -16.19 -0.27
CA ALA A 385 16.44 -15.30 -1.39
C ALA A 385 17.68 -14.46 -1.06
N LYS A 386 18.47 -14.08 -2.08
CA LYS A 386 19.73 -13.35 -1.90
C LYS A 386 19.75 -12.05 -2.72
N TRP A 387 20.67 -11.17 -2.33
CA TRP A 387 20.90 -9.92 -3.07
C TRP A 387 22.41 -9.69 -3.30
N PRO A 388 22.85 -9.31 -4.53
CA PRO A 388 22.04 -9.36 -5.76
C PRO A 388 21.77 -10.82 -6.19
N ASP A 389 20.75 -11.01 -7.04
CA ASP A 389 20.48 -12.28 -7.70
C ASP A 389 20.30 -12.04 -9.20
N GLU A 390 21.40 -12.19 -9.94
CA GLU A 390 21.43 -11.95 -11.39
C GLU A 390 20.54 -12.94 -12.17
N SER A 391 20.31 -14.14 -11.64
CA SER A 391 19.43 -15.13 -12.28
C SER A 391 17.97 -14.67 -12.30
N LYS A 392 17.57 -13.78 -11.39
CA LYS A 392 16.27 -13.15 -11.29
C LYS A 392 16.27 -11.71 -11.81
N GLY A 393 17.41 -11.20 -12.25
CA GLY A 393 17.57 -9.80 -12.61
C GLY A 393 17.45 -8.85 -11.41
N TRP A 394 17.73 -9.33 -10.20
CA TRP A 394 17.65 -8.54 -8.98
C TRP A 394 18.99 -7.87 -8.69
N ASN A 395 19.05 -6.60 -8.97
CA ASN A 395 20.24 -5.78 -8.76
C ASN A 395 19.84 -4.30 -8.66
N LYS A 396 20.81 -3.43 -8.47
CA LYS A 396 20.62 -1.97 -8.33
C LYS A 396 19.87 -1.35 -9.52
N GLU A 397 20.15 -1.81 -10.75
CA GLU A 397 19.50 -1.28 -11.95
C GLU A 397 18.02 -1.69 -12.02
N MET A 398 17.65 -2.85 -11.50
CA MET A 398 16.24 -3.22 -11.35
C MET A 398 15.54 -2.27 -10.37
N ILE A 399 16.13 -1.95 -9.21
CA ILE A 399 15.58 -0.94 -8.29
C ILE A 399 15.41 0.40 -8.99
N ARG A 400 16.45 0.88 -9.71
CA ARG A 400 16.41 2.11 -10.51
C ARG A 400 15.22 2.11 -11.47
N SER A 401 15.05 1.04 -12.20
CA SER A 401 13.96 0.86 -13.17
C SER A 401 12.57 0.91 -12.48
N LYS A 402 12.43 0.29 -11.31
CA LYS A 402 11.18 0.31 -10.54
C LYS A 402 10.86 1.69 -9.95
N LEU A 403 11.86 2.51 -9.66
CA LEU A 403 11.67 3.88 -9.19
C LEU A 403 11.43 4.90 -10.32
N ALA A 404 11.46 4.49 -11.59
CA ALA A 404 11.25 5.37 -12.73
C ALA A 404 9.93 6.17 -12.70
N PRO A 405 8.77 5.61 -12.28
CA PRO A 405 7.54 6.39 -12.14
C PRO A 405 7.67 7.54 -11.14
N VAL A 406 8.37 7.32 -10.03
CA VAL A 406 8.59 8.34 -8.99
C VAL A 406 9.48 9.46 -9.50
N THR A 407 10.59 9.13 -10.18
CA THR A 407 11.49 10.13 -10.77
C THR A 407 10.80 10.92 -11.88
N ALA A 408 9.93 10.28 -12.66
CA ALA A 408 9.15 10.95 -13.70
C ALA A 408 8.12 11.92 -13.10
N PHE A 409 7.43 11.53 -12.02
CA PHE A 409 6.52 12.38 -11.27
C PHE A 409 7.27 13.58 -10.66
N ALA A 410 8.37 13.33 -9.95
CA ALA A 410 9.17 14.36 -9.32
C ALA A 410 9.62 15.44 -10.34
N ARG A 411 10.18 15.03 -11.49
CA ARG A 411 10.59 15.95 -12.55
C ARG A 411 9.42 16.70 -13.19
N ARG A 412 8.28 16.00 -13.42
CA ARG A 412 7.09 16.62 -14.04
C ARG A 412 6.52 17.72 -13.18
N HIS A 413 6.54 17.55 -11.87
CA HIS A 413 5.83 18.43 -10.93
C HIS A 413 6.77 19.29 -10.08
N ASP A 414 8.08 19.27 -10.31
CA ASP A 414 9.12 19.88 -9.46
C ASP A 414 8.96 19.45 -7.99
N ALA A 415 8.54 18.20 -7.80
CA ALA A 415 8.18 17.65 -6.51
C ALA A 415 9.39 17.06 -5.78
N LYS A 416 9.53 17.39 -4.49
CA LYS A 416 10.47 16.69 -3.61
C LYS A 416 9.90 15.33 -3.22
N VAL A 417 10.79 14.35 -3.09
CA VAL A 417 10.45 12.98 -2.71
C VAL A 417 11.08 12.63 -1.37
N PHE A 418 10.35 11.88 -0.58
CA PHE A 418 10.77 11.28 0.67
C PHE A 418 10.60 9.76 0.59
N VAL A 419 11.63 8.99 0.88
CA VAL A 419 11.52 7.55 1.07
C VAL A 419 11.24 7.31 2.55
N GLY A 420 9.96 7.14 2.90
CA GLY A 420 9.55 7.03 4.32
C GLY A 420 9.95 5.72 4.96
N GLU A 421 10.03 4.66 4.15
CA GLU A 421 10.42 3.33 4.59
C GLU A 421 11.23 2.58 3.53
N PHE A 422 12.29 1.92 3.96
CA PHE A 422 13.00 0.90 3.20
C PHE A 422 13.78 -0.01 4.15
N SER A 423 13.84 -1.30 3.86
CA SER A 423 14.57 -2.27 4.68
C SER A 423 14.78 -3.59 3.93
N ALA A 424 15.55 -4.48 4.54
CA ALA A 424 15.59 -5.90 4.24
C ALA A 424 15.68 -6.69 5.55
N ILE A 425 14.98 -7.82 5.62
CA ILE A 425 14.90 -8.64 6.81
C ILE A 425 16.29 -9.08 7.29
N ALA A 426 16.49 -9.20 8.59
CA ALA A 426 17.79 -9.41 9.22
C ALA A 426 18.56 -10.64 8.73
N TRP A 427 17.87 -11.68 8.27
CA TRP A 427 18.48 -12.91 7.77
C TRP A 427 18.58 -12.98 6.25
N ALA A 428 18.25 -11.92 5.52
CA ALA A 428 18.38 -11.93 4.08
C ALA A 428 19.88 -11.86 3.67
N GLU A 429 20.33 -12.82 2.86
CA GLU A 429 21.69 -12.84 2.34
C GLU A 429 21.93 -11.59 1.46
N GLY A 430 22.98 -10.82 1.77
CA GLY A 430 23.32 -9.58 1.07
C GLY A 430 22.44 -8.38 1.43
N ALA A 431 21.78 -8.40 2.61
CA ALA A 431 20.95 -7.29 3.07
C ALA A 431 21.73 -5.97 3.20
N ASP A 432 22.99 -6.02 3.58
CA ASP A 432 23.91 -4.87 3.59
C ASP A 432 24.10 -4.26 2.21
N ARG A 433 24.27 -5.10 1.17
CA ARG A 433 24.40 -4.64 -0.22
C ARG A 433 23.09 -4.05 -0.74
N TYR A 434 21.94 -4.68 -0.40
CA TYR A 434 20.64 -4.13 -0.76
C TYR A 434 20.44 -2.73 -0.16
N LEU A 435 20.71 -2.56 1.13
CA LEU A 435 20.62 -1.25 1.78
C LEU A 435 21.54 -0.23 1.13
N LYS A 436 22.78 -0.63 0.82
CA LYS A 436 23.72 0.25 0.12
C LYS A 436 23.20 0.68 -1.24
N ASP A 437 22.68 -0.25 -2.05
CA ASP A 437 22.15 0.04 -3.38
C ASP A 437 20.94 1.00 -3.31
N CYS A 438 20.07 0.82 -2.31
CA CYS A 438 18.96 1.75 -2.06
C CYS A 438 19.45 3.14 -1.68
N ILE A 439 20.33 3.24 -0.68
CA ILE A 439 20.89 4.52 -0.20
C ILE A 439 21.63 5.26 -1.33
N ASP A 440 22.46 4.57 -2.10
CA ASP A 440 23.16 5.15 -3.24
C ASP A 440 22.20 5.77 -4.26
N LEU A 441 21.06 5.10 -4.55
CA LEU A 441 20.04 5.63 -5.47
C LEU A 441 19.32 6.85 -4.87
N PHE A 442 18.99 6.81 -3.59
CA PHE A 442 18.34 7.95 -2.93
C PHE A 442 19.27 9.16 -2.87
N ASP A 443 20.55 8.94 -2.63
CA ASP A 443 21.58 9.98 -2.65
C ASP A 443 21.77 10.55 -4.07
N GLU A 444 21.78 9.70 -5.11
CA GLU A 444 21.85 10.11 -6.52
C GLU A 444 20.65 11.00 -6.90
N TYR A 445 19.45 10.68 -6.39
CA TYR A 445 18.25 11.46 -6.66
C TYR A 445 18.08 12.67 -5.73
N GLY A 446 18.87 12.77 -4.68
CA GLY A 446 18.74 13.81 -3.66
C GLY A 446 17.45 13.69 -2.83
N TRP A 447 16.93 12.47 -2.66
CA TRP A 447 15.72 12.20 -1.90
C TRP A 447 16.01 12.07 -0.42
N ASP A 448 15.20 12.70 0.43
CA ASP A 448 15.21 12.47 1.85
C ASP A 448 14.78 11.01 2.13
N TRP A 449 15.29 10.40 3.22
CA TRP A 449 14.92 9.02 3.53
C TRP A 449 14.95 8.67 5.02
N CYS A 450 14.10 7.72 5.41
CA CYS A 450 14.09 7.05 6.71
C CYS A 450 14.20 5.53 6.53
N TYR A 451 15.19 4.94 7.17
CA TYR A 451 15.33 3.49 7.27
C TYR A 451 14.25 2.91 8.20
N HIS A 452 13.62 1.82 7.83
CA HIS A 452 12.68 1.07 8.67
C HIS A 452 13.36 -0.20 9.22
N ALA A 453 13.65 -0.31 10.54
CA ALA A 453 13.36 0.69 11.53
C ALA A 453 14.45 0.72 12.60
N PHE A 454 14.50 1.83 13.33
CA PHE A 454 15.36 1.99 14.48
C PHE A 454 14.61 1.58 15.76
N ASN A 455 15.10 0.53 16.46
CA ASN A 455 14.57 0.02 17.73
C ASN A 455 13.07 -0.33 17.77
N GLU A 456 12.41 -0.53 16.65
CA GLU A 456 11.00 -0.89 16.58
C GLU A 456 10.81 -2.42 16.57
N TRP A 457 11.11 -3.05 15.42
CA TRP A 457 10.95 -4.47 15.26
C TRP A 457 12.27 -5.15 14.96
N ARG A 458 12.59 -6.20 15.75
CA ARG A 458 13.88 -6.89 15.66
C ARG A 458 14.21 -7.45 14.27
N GLY A 459 13.20 -7.75 13.44
CA GLY A 459 13.40 -8.25 12.07
C GLY A 459 14.00 -7.22 11.12
N TRP A 460 13.72 -5.95 11.35
CA TRP A 460 14.27 -4.82 10.59
C TRP A 460 15.49 -4.19 11.26
N ASN A 461 15.59 -4.27 12.59
CA ASN A 461 16.65 -3.61 13.34
C ASN A 461 18.05 -4.11 12.91
N VAL A 462 18.91 -3.16 12.57
CA VAL A 462 20.26 -3.43 12.04
C VAL A 462 21.23 -4.00 13.08
N GLU A 463 20.91 -3.96 14.36
CA GLU A 463 21.72 -4.51 15.42
C GLU A 463 21.44 -6.00 15.74
N TYR A 464 20.52 -6.61 14.98
CA TYR A 464 20.16 -8.01 15.17
C TYR A 464 20.70 -8.89 14.04
N ALA A 465 21.12 -10.12 14.38
CA ALA A 465 21.53 -11.16 13.46
C ALA A 465 20.94 -12.52 13.86
N GLY A 466 20.76 -13.40 12.89
CA GLY A 466 20.19 -14.75 13.03
C GLY A 466 19.60 -15.21 11.70
N ASP A 467 19.06 -16.44 11.68
CA ASP A 467 18.54 -17.06 10.45
C ASP A 467 17.01 -17.02 10.35
N SER A 468 16.34 -16.56 11.39
CA SER A 468 14.87 -16.47 11.47
C SER A 468 14.45 -15.62 12.67
N LEU A 469 13.17 -15.25 12.77
CA LEU A 469 12.62 -14.56 13.95
C LEU A 469 12.90 -15.31 15.26
N LYS A 470 13.01 -16.64 15.23
CA LYS A 470 13.26 -17.45 16.44
C LYS A 470 14.72 -17.38 16.90
N THR A 471 15.65 -17.23 15.98
CA THR A 471 17.10 -17.22 16.26
C THR A 471 17.69 -15.83 16.37
N LEU A 472 16.93 -14.78 16.02
CA LEU A 472 17.40 -13.39 16.10
C LEU A 472 17.86 -13.00 17.52
N LYS A 473 19.07 -12.49 17.58
CA LYS A 473 19.68 -11.94 18.82
C LYS A 473 20.28 -10.58 18.50
N ARG A 474 20.26 -9.68 19.49
CA ARG A 474 20.98 -8.41 19.41
C ARG A 474 22.47 -8.69 19.54
N VAL A 475 23.24 -8.34 18.54
CA VAL A 475 24.70 -8.50 18.48
C VAL A 475 25.44 -7.17 18.50
N GLY A 476 24.71 -6.07 18.29
CA GLY A 476 25.22 -4.72 18.27
C GLY A 476 25.76 -4.34 16.90
N ASP A 477 26.88 -4.90 16.47
CA ASP A 477 27.50 -4.54 15.21
C ASP A 477 27.21 -5.59 14.12
N THR A 478 26.70 -5.11 13.00
CA THR A 478 26.39 -5.91 11.81
C THR A 478 26.84 -5.17 10.55
N PRO A 479 27.05 -5.87 9.41
CA PRO A 479 27.30 -5.20 8.14
C PRO A 479 26.18 -4.22 7.74
N ARG A 480 24.91 -4.54 8.03
CA ARG A 480 23.76 -3.65 7.79
C ARG A 480 23.88 -2.36 8.59
N LYS A 481 24.29 -2.44 9.87
CA LYS A 481 24.47 -1.26 10.73
C LYS A 481 25.58 -0.35 10.20
N SER A 482 26.71 -0.93 9.78
CA SER A 482 27.81 -0.16 9.20
C SER A 482 27.37 0.60 7.95
N VAL A 483 26.67 -0.07 7.04
CA VAL A 483 26.12 0.57 5.82
C VAL A 483 25.12 1.67 6.16
N LEU A 484 24.24 1.44 7.13
CA LEU A 484 23.25 2.44 7.55
C LEU A 484 23.92 3.67 8.15
N ILE A 485 24.90 3.50 9.05
CA ILE A 485 25.63 4.62 9.67
C ILE A 485 26.42 5.40 8.61
N ASP A 486 27.10 4.72 7.67
CA ASP A 486 27.81 5.40 6.58
C ASP A 486 26.84 6.21 5.71
N GLY A 487 25.64 5.67 5.44
CA GLY A 487 24.58 6.38 4.74
C GLY A 487 24.09 7.60 5.52
N LEU A 488 23.78 7.46 6.79
CA LEU A 488 23.32 8.56 7.66
C LEU A 488 24.34 9.72 7.71
N GLN A 489 25.64 9.39 7.73
CA GLN A 489 26.72 10.35 7.77
C GLN A 489 27.13 10.89 6.38
N GLY A 490 26.45 10.42 5.30
CA GLY A 490 26.73 10.87 3.94
C GLY A 490 28.10 10.44 3.40
N ARG A 491 28.71 9.38 3.94
CA ARG A 491 30.01 8.88 3.50
C ARG A 491 29.96 8.11 2.19
N ASN A 492 28.78 7.72 1.75
CA ASN A 492 28.56 7.00 0.48
C ASN A 492 28.44 7.93 -0.73
N ALA A 493 28.27 9.24 -0.52
CA ALA A 493 28.16 10.24 -1.59
C ALA A 493 29.57 10.61 -2.09
N LYS A 494 30.08 9.83 -3.06
CA LYS A 494 31.28 10.17 -3.87
C LYS A 494 30.97 10.02 -5.35
#